data_9907464ae94dd037829274394a63ed82
#
_entry.id   9907464ae94dd037829274394a63ed82
#
_cell.length_a   1.000
_cell.length_b   1.000
_cell.length_c   1.000
_cell.angle_alpha   90.00
_cell.angle_beta   90.00
_cell.angle_gamma   90.00
#
_symmetry.space_group_name_H-M   'P 1'
#
loop_
_entity.id
_entity.type
_entity.pdbx_description
1 polymer ?
#
loop_
_entity_poly.entity_id
_entity_poly.type
_entity_poly.pdbx_seq_one_letter_code
_entity_poly.pdbx_strand_id
1 'polypeptide(L)'
;MTYMMRIMKSIRMIFKGRSNKSPLPWGGVGGGLLLLIFLTSCFGGKETTSAGGELTGANGRAFTEPAPYGMVLIKRGHLRMGLESTDSLWGKQTPVRDISIEGFWMDDTEITNSEYRQFVNYVRDSIIRERLADPNYGGDESYKIEEDKEGNPVKPHLNWKKNLPRKPNEDELRAIESVYVTNPVTGERMLDANQMNYRYEVYDYVEAALRRNRLNPLERNLNTDVTVNPEEEVWISKDTAYIDDEGKIVRQTINRQLSGPWDFLNTYIINIYPDTTCWVNDFPNADNEVYMRNYFSNAAYNDYPVVGVTWEQANAFCAWRTEFLLKGLGPAARQVQRYRLPTEAEWEYAARGKEQNEFPWANEDVASGKGCFYANFKPENGNYTKDGNLITSKAGIYSANSNGLYDMAGNVAEWTSTIYTEAGVDAMNDINPQLKYNAALEDPYRLKKKSVRGGSWKDPENYIRSAWRSSEYQNQPRSYIGFRCVRSLANTSSEKVKPAKASAKKSKK
;
A
#
# COMPACT_ATOMS: atom_id res chain seq x y z
N MET A 1 7.07 -39.93 0.86
CA MET A 1 6.78 -40.45 2.21
C MET A 1 7.97 -40.41 3.17
N THR A 2 9.19 -40.30 2.71
CA THR A 2 10.42 -40.34 3.55
C THR A 2 10.88 -38.98 4.06
N TYR A 3 10.42 -37.90 3.47
CA TYR A 3 10.81 -36.52 3.85
C TYR A 3 9.97 -35.94 5.00
N MET A 4 8.71 -36.35 5.11
CA MET A 4 7.82 -35.92 6.20
C MET A 4 8.14 -36.56 7.56
N MET A 5 8.75 -37.73 7.57
CA MET A 5 9.14 -38.40 8.84
C MET A 5 10.39 -37.78 9.49
N ARG A 6 11.20 -37.03 8.79
CA ARG A 6 12.38 -36.34 9.36
C ARG A 6 12.00 -35.05 10.08
N ILE A 7 10.98 -34.34 9.61
CA ILE A 7 10.51 -33.10 10.24
C ILE A 7 9.79 -33.37 11.57
N MET A 8 9.06 -34.46 11.71
CA MET A 8 8.40 -34.82 12.98
C MET A 8 9.35 -35.28 14.08
N LYS A 9 10.56 -35.73 13.75
CA LYS A 9 11.56 -36.11 14.77
C LYS A 9 12.28 -34.91 15.37
N SER A 10 12.45 -33.82 14.65
CA SER A 10 13.10 -32.58 15.15
C SER A 10 12.23 -31.82 16.14
N ILE A 11 10.91 -31.87 16.01
CA ILE A 11 9.97 -31.15 16.92
C ILE A 11 9.84 -31.84 18.28
N ARG A 12 10.15 -33.14 18.38
CA ARG A 12 10.04 -33.90 19.65
C ARG A 12 11.26 -33.77 20.57
N MET A 13 12.35 -33.14 20.13
CA MET A 13 13.58 -32.99 20.95
C MET A 13 13.67 -31.66 21.72
N ILE A 14 12.74 -30.74 21.51
CA ILE A 14 12.74 -29.42 22.16
C ILE A 14 11.97 -29.42 23.51
N PHE A 15 11.26 -30.48 23.82
CA PHE A 15 10.47 -30.60 25.08
C PHE A 15 10.91 -31.78 25.95
N LYS A 16 12.22 -31.92 26.25
CA LYS A 16 12.62 -32.75 27.40
C LYS A 16 13.54 -31.95 28.32
N GLY A 17 12.94 -31.63 29.47
CA GLY A 17 13.53 -30.85 30.52
C GLY A 17 14.77 -31.48 31.18
N ARG A 18 15.53 -30.63 31.79
CA ARG A 18 16.45 -31.01 32.87
C ARG A 18 16.08 -30.27 34.13
N SER A 19 15.48 -31.01 35.05
CA SER A 19 15.60 -30.74 36.48
C SER A 19 16.90 -31.37 36.96
N ASN A 20 17.73 -30.65 37.67
CA ASN A 20 18.57 -31.21 38.70
C ASN A 20 18.96 -30.14 39.73
N LYS A 21 18.75 -30.56 40.97
CA LYS A 21 18.98 -29.86 42.23
C LYS A 21 20.44 -29.99 42.69
N SER A 22 20.88 -28.86 43.30
CA SER A 22 21.61 -28.75 44.59
C SER A 22 23.14 -29.03 44.62
N PRO A 23 23.87 -28.63 45.72
CA PRO A 23 23.69 -27.58 46.70
C PRO A 23 24.94 -26.67 46.87
N LEU A 24 24.77 -25.62 47.69
CA LEU A 24 25.79 -24.69 48.14
C LEU A 24 26.91 -25.34 48.98
N PRO A 25 28.12 -24.69 49.09
CA PRO A 25 28.49 -24.18 50.39
C PRO A 25 29.07 -22.75 50.41
N TRP A 26 29.01 -22.22 51.61
CA TRP A 26 29.45 -20.91 52.06
C TRP A 26 30.97 -20.73 52.12
N GLY A 27 31.39 -19.46 52.00
CA GLY A 27 32.59 -18.93 52.67
C GLY A 27 33.46 -17.99 51.89
N GLY A 28 33.62 -16.74 52.34
CA GLY A 28 34.80 -15.93 52.03
C GLY A 28 34.57 -14.47 51.66
N VAL A 29 34.84 -13.57 52.59
CA VAL A 29 34.86 -12.11 52.54
C VAL A 29 35.97 -11.60 51.60
N GLY A 30 35.69 -10.57 50.83
CA GLY A 30 36.71 -9.83 50.07
C GLY A 30 36.05 -8.71 49.19
N GLY A 31 36.29 -7.45 49.61
CA GLY A 31 35.70 -6.30 48.95
C GLY A 31 36.25 -6.08 47.54
N GLY A 32 35.35 -5.70 46.66
CA GLY A 32 35.67 -5.27 45.32
C GLY A 32 34.48 -4.50 44.75
N LEU A 33 34.69 -3.26 44.44
CA LEU A 33 33.77 -2.29 43.86
C LEU A 33 33.23 -2.83 42.53
N LEU A 34 32.00 -3.38 42.52
CA LEU A 34 31.36 -3.88 41.34
C LEU A 34 30.59 -2.75 40.70
N LEU A 35 31.12 -2.28 39.56
CA LEU A 35 30.48 -1.40 38.61
C LEU A 35 29.29 -2.16 37.99
N LEU A 36 28.08 -1.94 38.50
CA LEU A 36 26.86 -2.49 37.98
C LEU A 36 26.51 -1.77 36.66
N ILE A 37 26.97 -2.33 35.53
CA ILE A 37 26.45 -1.98 34.23
C ILE A 37 25.05 -2.59 34.15
N PHE A 38 24.03 -1.75 34.37
CA PHE A 38 22.65 -2.10 34.04
C PHE A 38 22.52 -2.15 32.52
N LEU A 39 22.70 -3.31 31.92
CA LEU A 39 22.12 -3.64 30.65
C LEU A 39 20.63 -3.82 30.86
N THR A 40 19.88 -2.73 30.78
CA THR A 40 18.43 -2.81 30.67
C THR A 40 18.10 -3.36 29.27
N SER A 41 18.01 -4.67 29.17
CA SER A 41 17.36 -5.30 28.03
C SER A 41 15.86 -4.93 28.05
N CYS A 42 15.48 -3.94 27.25
CA CYS A 42 14.09 -3.63 26.98
C CYS A 42 13.49 -4.73 26.07
N PHE A 43 13.16 -5.86 26.66
CA PHE A 43 12.37 -6.87 25.96
C PHE A 43 11.27 -7.44 26.84
N GLY A 44 10.03 -7.26 26.35
CA GLY A 44 8.87 -8.04 26.72
C GLY A 44 8.42 -7.80 28.14
N GLY A 45 7.35 -7.04 28.33
CA GLY A 45 6.60 -7.11 29.56
C GLY A 45 6.28 -8.58 29.85
N LYS A 46 6.87 -9.16 30.92
CA LYS A 46 6.37 -10.42 31.45
C LYS A 46 4.91 -10.17 31.82
N GLU A 47 4.01 -10.85 31.16
CA GLU A 47 2.67 -11.04 31.68
C GLU A 47 2.85 -11.73 33.03
N THR A 48 2.78 -10.98 34.09
CA THR A 48 2.76 -11.53 35.42
C THR A 48 1.36 -12.07 35.64
N THR A 49 1.18 -13.36 35.39
CA THR A 49 0.03 -14.08 35.87
C THR A 49 0.08 -14.07 37.40
N SER A 50 -0.71 -13.16 37.95
CA SER A 50 -1.21 -13.15 39.32
C SER A 50 -0.26 -12.86 40.48
N ALA A 51 -0.50 -11.82 41.16
CA ALA A 51 -0.37 -11.75 42.62
C ALA A 51 -1.72 -12.15 43.23
N GLY A 52 -1.81 -13.35 43.83
CA GLY A 52 -2.95 -13.69 44.65
C GLY A 52 -4.29 -13.90 43.95
N GLY A 53 -4.35 -14.32 42.69
CA GLY A 53 -5.59 -14.59 41.94
C GLY A 53 -6.27 -13.39 41.36
N GLU A 54 -5.68 -12.20 41.43
CA GLU A 54 -6.20 -10.99 40.79
C GLU A 54 -5.68 -10.85 39.34
N LEU A 55 -6.52 -10.32 38.45
CA LEU A 55 -6.15 -9.98 37.10
C LEU A 55 -5.35 -8.67 37.13
N THR A 56 -4.07 -8.75 36.86
CA THR A 56 -3.23 -7.54 36.65
C THR A 56 -3.16 -7.21 35.17
N GLY A 57 -3.41 -5.94 34.83
CA GLY A 57 -3.22 -5.48 33.44
C GLY A 57 -1.78 -5.61 32.97
N ALA A 58 -1.56 -5.54 31.66
CA ALA A 58 -0.23 -5.57 31.08
C ALA A 58 0.65 -4.43 31.61
N ASN A 59 1.80 -4.76 32.20
CA ASN A 59 2.82 -3.80 32.60
C ASN A 59 3.71 -3.49 31.39
N GLY A 60 3.52 -2.35 30.72
CA GLY A 60 4.33 -1.94 29.59
C GLY A 60 4.12 -0.49 29.21
N ARG A 61 5.05 0.08 28.43
CA ARG A 61 4.84 1.38 27.81
C ARG A 61 3.80 1.23 26.72
N ALA A 62 2.79 2.12 26.72
CA ALA A 62 1.85 2.20 25.60
C ALA A 62 2.65 2.36 24.29
N PHE A 63 2.33 1.55 23.30
CA PHE A 63 2.90 1.71 21.97
C PHE A 63 2.40 3.02 21.38
N THR A 64 3.34 3.84 20.93
CA THR A 64 3.05 5.07 20.20
C THR A 64 3.64 4.91 18.80
N GLU A 65 2.78 4.92 17.81
CA GLU A 65 3.21 4.80 16.41
C GLU A 65 3.93 6.08 15.98
N PRO A 66 5.15 5.99 15.40
CA PRO A 66 5.82 7.16 14.86
C PRO A 66 5.06 7.67 13.64
N ALA A 67 4.96 9.01 13.50
CA ALA A 67 4.36 9.63 12.33
C ALA A 67 5.11 9.19 11.05
N PRO A 68 4.41 8.67 10.03
CA PRO A 68 5.02 8.35 8.76
C PRO A 68 5.53 9.61 8.07
N TYR A 69 6.63 9.48 7.32
CA TYR A 69 7.14 10.60 6.54
C TYR A 69 6.19 10.94 5.39
N GLY A 70 5.94 12.25 5.18
CA GLY A 70 5.06 12.73 4.11
C GLY A 70 3.56 12.45 4.33
N MET A 71 3.16 12.10 5.58
CA MET A 71 1.76 11.83 5.89
C MET A 71 1.21 12.75 6.97
N VAL A 72 -0.06 13.07 6.85
CA VAL A 72 -0.84 13.84 7.82
C VAL A 72 -1.77 12.92 8.58
N LEU A 73 -1.93 13.17 9.88
CA LEU A 73 -2.89 12.46 10.71
C LEU A 73 -4.29 13.05 10.54
N ILE A 74 -5.17 12.26 9.96
CA ILE A 74 -6.60 12.53 9.93
C ILE A 74 -7.21 11.91 11.18
N LYS A 75 -7.74 12.75 12.06
CA LYS A 75 -8.35 12.29 13.30
C LYS A 75 -9.69 11.64 13.02
N ARG A 76 -10.07 10.66 13.85
CA ARG A 76 -11.41 10.07 13.78
C ARG A 76 -12.50 11.12 13.92
N GLY A 77 -13.61 10.87 13.27
CA GLY A 77 -14.75 11.79 13.34
C GLY A 77 -15.97 11.27 12.60
N HIS A 78 -16.91 12.18 12.46
CA HIS A 78 -18.19 12.00 11.79
C HIS A 78 -18.17 12.77 10.47
N LEU A 79 -18.78 12.22 9.43
CA LEU A 79 -18.95 12.83 8.12
C LEU A 79 -20.40 12.65 7.67
N ARG A 80 -21.00 13.72 7.19
CA ARG A 80 -22.17 13.65 6.33
C ARG A 80 -21.69 13.49 4.88
N MET A 81 -21.47 12.23 4.48
CA MET A 81 -20.96 11.87 3.15
C MET A 81 -21.99 12.16 2.07
N GLY A 82 -21.53 12.63 0.92
CA GLY A 82 -22.37 12.95 -0.21
C GLY A 82 -22.75 14.43 -0.29
N LEU A 83 -23.62 14.78 -1.24
CA LEU A 83 -24.08 16.14 -1.49
C LEU A 83 -25.58 16.18 -1.59
N GLU A 84 -26.22 17.01 -0.76
CA GLU A 84 -27.62 17.38 -0.93
C GLU A 84 -27.73 18.35 -2.12
N SER A 85 -27.98 17.82 -3.31
CA SER A 85 -28.27 18.63 -4.47
C SER A 85 -29.75 18.58 -4.79
N THR A 86 -30.35 19.73 -4.97
CA THR A 86 -31.69 19.88 -5.55
C THR A 86 -31.67 19.67 -7.07
N ASP A 87 -30.48 19.63 -7.67
CA ASP A 87 -30.28 19.35 -9.08
C ASP A 87 -30.45 17.85 -9.35
N SER A 88 -31.50 17.49 -10.09
CA SER A 88 -31.85 16.11 -10.41
C SER A 88 -30.77 15.38 -11.23
N LEU A 89 -29.87 16.08 -11.91
CA LEU A 89 -28.75 15.54 -12.66
C LEU A 89 -27.61 15.11 -11.73
N TRP A 90 -27.36 15.85 -10.68
CA TRP A 90 -26.19 15.67 -9.80
C TRP A 90 -26.52 14.92 -8.51
N GLY A 91 -27.73 15.09 -7.95
CA GLY A 91 -28.13 14.51 -6.67
C GLY A 91 -28.24 12.98 -6.63
N LYS A 92 -28.51 12.34 -7.78
CA LYS A 92 -28.64 10.88 -7.84
C LYS A 92 -27.32 10.13 -7.65
N GLN A 93 -26.19 10.78 -7.90
CA GLN A 93 -24.86 10.14 -7.85
C GLN A 93 -24.17 10.26 -6.49
N THR A 94 -24.67 11.12 -5.61
CA THR A 94 -24.04 11.40 -4.31
C THR A 94 -25.07 11.35 -3.17
N PRO A 95 -25.68 10.19 -2.90
CA PRO A 95 -26.66 10.07 -1.81
C PRO A 95 -26.01 10.46 -0.49
N VAL A 96 -26.78 11.23 0.32
CA VAL A 96 -26.27 11.72 1.61
C VAL A 96 -26.44 10.67 2.68
N ARG A 97 -25.40 10.44 3.48
CA ARG A 97 -25.39 9.50 4.58
C ARG A 97 -24.44 9.94 5.70
N ASP A 98 -24.93 9.78 6.94
CA ASP A 98 -24.12 10.01 8.13
C ASP A 98 -23.26 8.77 8.42
N ILE A 99 -21.94 8.98 8.55
CA ILE A 99 -20.96 7.92 8.77
C ILE A 99 -19.92 8.33 9.81
N SER A 100 -19.33 7.33 10.44
CA SER A 100 -18.23 7.49 11.39
C SER A 100 -16.96 6.84 10.87
N ILE A 101 -15.83 7.55 10.92
CA ILE A 101 -14.55 7.12 10.38
C ILE A 101 -13.51 7.12 11.50
N GLU A 102 -12.76 6.03 11.63
CA GLU A 102 -11.61 5.93 12.54
C GLU A 102 -10.45 6.77 12.00
N GLY A 103 -9.52 7.16 12.89
CA GLY A 103 -8.34 7.94 12.50
C GLY A 103 -7.37 7.14 11.64
N PHE A 104 -6.69 7.84 10.71
CA PHE A 104 -5.71 7.26 9.81
C PHE A 104 -4.65 8.29 9.39
N TRP A 105 -3.52 7.80 8.90
CA TRP A 105 -2.52 8.60 8.21
C TRP A 105 -2.83 8.64 6.72
N MET A 106 -2.69 9.81 6.08
CA MET A 106 -2.86 10.00 4.65
C MET A 106 -1.68 10.78 4.09
N ASP A 107 -1.18 10.40 2.91
CA ASP A 107 -0.16 11.20 2.20
C ASP A 107 -0.66 12.62 2.00
N ASP A 108 0.19 13.59 2.29
CA ASP A 108 -0.16 15.00 2.20
C ASP A 108 -0.37 15.47 0.75
N THR A 109 0.25 14.82 -0.23
CA THR A 109 0.09 15.02 -1.68
C THR A 109 -0.27 13.72 -2.38
N GLU A 110 -0.57 13.78 -3.69
CA GLU A 110 -0.57 12.62 -4.57
C GLU A 110 0.85 12.03 -4.65
N ILE A 111 0.94 10.71 -4.94
CA ILE A 111 2.24 10.07 -5.20
C ILE A 111 2.85 10.66 -6.46
N THR A 112 4.08 11.15 -6.34
CA THR A 112 4.82 11.79 -7.41
C THR A 112 5.55 10.78 -8.32
N ASN A 113 5.93 11.21 -9.53
CA ASN A 113 6.75 10.42 -10.43
C ASN A 113 8.08 9.98 -9.77
N SER A 114 8.71 10.84 -8.97
CA SER A 114 9.96 10.52 -8.29
C SER A 114 9.78 9.44 -7.22
N GLU A 115 8.67 9.44 -6.50
CA GLU A 115 8.35 8.42 -5.51
C GLU A 115 8.02 7.08 -6.19
N TYR A 116 7.20 7.11 -7.23
CA TYR A 116 6.85 5.90 -7.97
C TYR A 116 8.07 5.29 -8.68
N ARG A 117 9.00 6.11 -9.19
CA ARG A 117 10.26 5.59 -9.76
C ARG A 117 11.13 4.85 -8.73
N GLN A 118 11.03 5.15 -7.44
CA GLN A 118 11.73 4.35 -6.41
C GLN A 118 11.22 2.89 -6.41
N PHE A 119 9.93 2.70 -6.60
CA PHE A 119 9.33 1.38 -6.75
C PHE A 119 9.83 0.66 -8.01
N VAL A 120 9.78 1.34 -9.17
CA VAL A 120 10.29 0.79 -10.43
C VAL A 120 11.77 0.43 -10.32
N ASN A 121 12.59 1.31 -9.73
CA ASN A 121 14.01 1.05 -9.51
C ASN A 121 14.26 -0.14 -8.56
N TYR A 122 13.44 -0.28 -7.52
CA TYR A 122 13.51 -1.44 -6.62
C TYR A 122 13.25 -2.75 -7.38
N VAL A 123 12.24 -2.79 -8.24
CA VAL A 123 11.94 -3.99 -9.04
C VAL A 123 13.05 -4.26 -10.06
N ARG A 124 13.53 -3.26 -10.77
CA ARG A 124 14.70 -3.36 -11.65
C ARG A 124 15.90 -3.95 -10.91
N ASP A 125 16.24 -3.41 -9.77
CA ASP A 125 17.41 -3.84 -8.98
C ASP A 125 17.21 -5.25 -8.40
N SER A 126 15.96 -5.67 -8.16
CA SER A 126 15.63 -7.05 -7.78
C SER A 126 15.94 -8.01 -8.93
N ILE A 127 15.47 -7.70 -10.12
CA ILE A 127 15.71 -8.53 -11.32
C ILE A 127 17.21 -8.64 -11.62
N ILE A 128 17.94 -7.52 -11.56
CA ILE A 128 19.40 -7.54 -11.76
C ILE A 128 20.08 -8.45 -10.74
N ARG A 129 19.70 -8.39 -9.45
CA ARG A 129 20.28 -9.27 -8.42
C ARG A 129 19.96 -10.74 -8.63
N GLU A 130 18.75 -11.04 -9.05
CA GLU A 130 18.37 -12.42 -9.41
C GLU A 130 19.23 -12.96 -10.53
N ARG A 131 19.47 -12.15 -11.59
CA ARG A 131 20.31 -12.55 -12.73
C ARG A 131 21.80 -12.60 -12.36
N LEU A 132 22.30 -11.71 -11.53
CA LEU A 132 23.69 -11.80 -11.05
C LEU A 132 23.95 -13.05 -10.23
N ALA A 133 22.93 -13.57 -9.55
CA ALA A 133 23.02 -14.84 -8.81
C ALA A 133 22.77 -16.07 -9.69
N ASP A 134 22.24 -15.91 -10.91
CA ASP A 134 21.94 -16.99 -11.83
C ASP A 134 23.24 -17.48 -12.50
N PRO A 135 23.54 -18.81 -12.46
CA PRO A 135 24.71 -19.38 -13.13
C PRO A 135 24.79 -19.10 -14.64
N ASN A 136 23.66 -18.87 -15.30
CA ASN A 136 23.61 -18.54 -16.74
C ASN A 136 24.10 -17.12 -17.06
N TYR A 137 24.25 -16.26 -16.03
CA TYR A 137 24.76 -14.89 -16.15
C TYR A 137 26.04 -14.72 -15.31
N GLY A 138 25.92 -14.25 -14.08
CA GLY A 138 27.06 -13.92 -13.23
C GLY A 138 27.50 -15.05 -12.29
N GLY A 139 26.58 -15.93 -11.89
CA GLY A 139 26.82 -17.07 -10.99
C GLY A 139 27.26 -16.68 -9.59
N ASP A 140 27.05 -15.42 -9.16
CA ASP A 140 27.46 -14.92 -7.87
C ASP A 140 26.34 -15.10 -6.82
N GLU A 141 26.33 -16.28 -6.20
CA GLU A 141 25.35 -16.66 -5.17
C GLU A 141 25.26 -15.67 -4.00
N SER A 142 26.25 -14.82 -3.78
CA SER A 142 26.23 -13.85 -2.69
C SER A 142 25.17 -12.75 -2.86
N TYR A 143 24.51 -12.64 -4.03
CA TYR A 143 23.33 -11.81 -4.25
C TYR A 143 22.05 -12.42 -3.70
N LYS A 144 22.05 -13.70 -3.32
CA LYS A 144 20.99 -14.39 -2.59
C LYS A 144 21.46 -14.80 -1.20
N ILE A 145 20.51 -14.90 -0.28
CA ILE A 145 20.73 -15.41 1.07
C ILE A 145 19.84 -16.64 1.20
N GLU A 146 20.47 -17.81 1.35
CA GLU A 146 19.78 -19.10 1.50
C GLU A 146 20.05 -19.72 2.89
N GLU A 147 21.04 -19.19 3.61
CA GLU A 147 21.38 -19.59 4.98
C GLU A 147 21.42 -18.36 5.90
N ASP A 148 21.11 -18.57 7.17
CA ASP A 148 21.32 -17.55 8.20
C ASP A 148 22.79 -17.49 8.61
N LYS A 149 23.12 -16.59 9.57
CA LYS A 149 24.49 -16.44 10.08
C LYS A 149 25.02 -17.67 10.83
N GLU A 150 24.13 -18.58 11.16
CA GLU A 150 24.40 -19.82 11.91
C GLU A 150 24.45 -21.04 10.99
N GLY A 151 24.29 -20.84 9.65
CA GLY A 151 24.32 -21.89 8.64
C GLY A 151 22.99 -22.68 8.54
N ASN A 152 21.90 -22.19 9.11
CA ASN A 152 20.61 -22.84 8.95
C ASN A 152 19.93 -22.37 7.66
N PRO A 153 19.28 -23.27 6.91
CA PRO A 153 18.59 -22.90 5.70
C PRO A 153 17.40 -21.97 5.99
N VAL A 154 17.34 -20.84 5.29
CA VAL A 154 16.23 -19.89 5.30
C VAL A 154 15.52 -19.86 3.95
N LYS A 155 14.30 -19.28 3.93
CA LYS A 155 13.63 -19.04 2.64
C LYS A 155 14.52 -18.12 1.80
N PRO A 156 14.94 -18.56 0.58
CA PRO A 156 15.79 -17.75 -0.28
C PRO A 156 15.26 -16.34 -0.49
N HIS A 157 16.13 -15.36 -0.33
CA HIS A 157 15.79 -13.95 -0.54
C HIS A 157 16.99 -13.13 -1.02
N LEU A 158 16.74 -11.99 -1.67
CA LEU A 158 17.79 -11.15 -2.24
C LEU A 158 18.61 -10.44 -1.16
N ASN A 159 19.92 -10.40 -1.37
CA ASN A 159 20.87 -9.69 -0.51
C ASN A 159 20.96 -8.21 -0.93
N TRP A 160 20.17 -7.37 -0.28
CA TRP A 160 20.15 -5.92 -0.51
C TRP A 160 21.35 -5.20 0.12
N LYS A 161 22.16 -5.86 0.97
CA LYS A 161 23.37 -5.28 1.55
C LYS A 161 24.53 -5.27 0.57
N LYS A 162 24.52 -6.18 -0.39
CA LYS A 162 25.51 -6.22 -1.47
C LYS A 162 25.14 -5.17 -2.53
N ASN A 163 26.06 -4.26 -2.81
CA ASN A 163 25.86 -3.27 -3.87
C ASN A 163 25.97 -3.92 -5.26
N LEU A 164 25.26 -3.35 -6.22
CA LEU A 164 25.47 -3.72 -7.63
C LEU A 164 26.90 -3.35 -8.06
N PRO A 165 27.54 -4.10 -8.98
CA PRO A 165 28.89 -3.88 -9.40
C PRO A 165 29.04 -2.51 -10.10
N ARG A 166 30.05 -1.73 -9.67
CA ARG A 166 30.36 -0.42 -10.30
C ARG A 166 31.21 -0.57 -11.57
N LYS A 167 31.96 -1.64 -11.69
CA LYS A 167 32.78 -2.02 -12.84
C LYS A 167 32.46 -3.48 -13.14
N PRO A 168 31.36 -3.75 -13.83
CA PRO A 168 30.93 -5.11 -14.11
C PRO A 168 31.91 -5.78 -15.11
N ASN A 169 32.12 -7.07 -14.91
CA ASN A 169 32.73 -7.93 -15.92
C ASN A 169 31.70 -8.20 -17.05
N GLU A 170 32.07 -8.98 -18.08
CA GLU A 170 31.19 -9.22 -19.24
C GLU A 170 29.88 -9.93 -18.86
N ASP A 171 29.91 -10.90 -17.96
CA ASP A 171 28.73 -11.64 -17.51
C ASP A 171 27.84 -10.79 -16.62
N GLU A 172 28.43 -10.02 -15.68
CA GLU A 172 27.72 -9.07 -14.85
C GLU A 172 27.09 -7.94 -15.72
N LEU A 173 27.82 -7.47 -16.73
CA LEU A 173 27.29 -6.47 -17.67
C LEU A 173 26.11 -7.03 -18.44
N ARG A 174 26.18 -8.27 -18.92
CA ARG A 174 25.06 -8.95 -19.58
C ARG A 174 23.85 -9.07 -18.67
N ALA A 175 24.04 -9.40 -17.38
CA ALA A 175 22.99 -9.44 -16.39
C ALA A 175 22.34 -8.06 -16.18
N ILE A 176 23.14 -7.00 -16.10
CA ILE A 176 22.65 -5.63 -15.91
C ILE A 176 21.93 -5.13 -17.18
N GLU A 177 22.52 -5.32 -18.36
CA GLU A 177 21.94 -4.84 -19.62
C GLU A 177 20.66 -5.58 -20.02
N SER A 178 20.45 -6.77 -19.51
CA SER A 178 19.28 -7.59 -19.84
C SER A 178 17.93 -6.99 -19.41
N VAL A 179 17.90 -6.01 -18.52
CA VAL A 179 16.68 -5.28 -18.11
C VAL A 179 16.46 -4.02 -18.95
N TYR A 180 17.30 -3.76 -19.92
CA TYR A 180 17.20 -2.60 -20.80
C TYR A 180 17.01 -3.02 -22.25
N VAL A 181 16.39 -2.16 -23.02
CA VAL A 181 16.23 -2.24 -24.45
C VAL A 181 16.77 -0.98 -25.10
N THR A 182 17.28 -1.12 -26.32
CA THR A 182 17.70 0.03 -27.10
C THR A 182 16.57 0.47 -28.02
N ASN A 183 16.20 1.72 -27.95
CA ASN A 183 15.22 2.29 -28.88
C ASN A 183 15.77 2.18 -30.31
N PRO A 184 15.07 1.49 -31.23
CA PRO A 184 15.58 1.23 -32.57
C PRO A 184 15.70 2.51 -33.42
N VAL A 185 15.02 3.60 -33.04
CA VAL A 185 15.01 4.86 -33.79
C VAL A 185 16.04 5.86 -33.23
N THR A 186 16.04 6.03 -31.89
CA THR A 186 16.91 7.02 -31.23
C THR A 186 18.24 6.47 -30.77
N GLY A 187 18.39 5.15 -30.71
CA GLY A 187 19.55 4.48 -30.10
C GLY A 187 19.66 4.63 -28.59
N GLU A 188 18.68 5.23 -27.95
CA GLU A 188 18.67 5.45 -26.50
C GLU A 188 18.42 4.14 -25.73
N ARG A 189 19.17 3.97 -24.65
CA ARG A 189 19.00 2.87 -23.71
C ARG A 189 17.81 3.16 -22.81
N MET A 190 16.79 2.33 -22.85
CA MET A 190 15.56 2.45 -22.10
C MET A 190 15.34 1.23 -21.21
N LEU A 191 14.68 1.42 -20.07
CA LEU A 191 14.24 0.30 -19.25
C LEU A 191 13.17 -0.51 -20.00
N ASP A 192 13.31 -1.83 -20.01
CA ASP A 192 12.28 -2.71 -20.58
C ASP A 192 11.06 -2.79 -19.66
N ALA A 193 10.04 -2.04 -20.01
CA ALA A 193 8.80 -1.97 -19.26
C ALA A 193 8.14 -3.35 -19.06
N ASN A 194 8.26 -4.27 -20.03
CA ASN A 194 7.61 -5.59 -19.98
C ASN A 194 8.18 -6.48 -18.88
N GLN A 195 9.42 -6.25 -18.46
CA GLN A 195 10.07 -7.03 -17.42
C GLN A 195 9.79 -6.50 -16.00
N MET A 196 9.20 -5.32 -15.85
CA MET A 196 8.98 -4.70 -14.54
C MET A 196 7.80 -5.35 -13.81
N ASN A 197 7.94 -6.62 -13.49
CA ASN A 197 6.92 -7.42 -12.83
C ASN A 197 7.21 -7.51 -11.32
N TYR A 198 6.25 -7.12 -10.50
CA TYR A 198 6.35 -7.18 -9.05
C TYR A 198 5.39 -8.23 -8.49
N ARG A 199 5.93 -9.16 -7.71
CA ARG A 199 5.16 -10.18 -7.00
C ARG A 199 4.97 -9.77 -5.55
N TYR A 200 3.72 -9.82 -5.09
CA TYR A 200 3.38 -9.61 -3.68
C TYR A 200 2.26 -10.54 -3.21
N GLU A 201 2.15 -10.69 -1.90
CA GLU A 201 1.17 -11.56 -1.28
C GLU A 201 0.29 -10.76 -0.32
N VAL A 202 -1.01 -11.03 -0.35
CA VAL A 202 -2.00 -10.37 0.52
C VAL A 202 -2.79 -11.44 1.26
N TYR A 203 -2.79 -11.34 2.59
CA TYR A 203 -3.62 -12.21 3.42
C TYR A 203 -5.04 -11.67 3.46
N ASP A 204 -6.01 -12.50 3.10
CA ASP A 204 -7.43 -12.13 3.14
C ASP A 204 -8.02 -12.33 4.54
N TYR A 205 -7.90 -11.28 5.35
CA TYR A 205 -8.45 -11.26 6.70
C TYR A 205 -9.97 -11.34 6.74
N VAL A 206 -10.65 -10.85 5.69
CA VAL A 206 -12.12 -10.84 5.63
C VAL A 206 -12.62 -12.26 5.42
N GLU A 207 -12.10 -12.96 4.42
CA GLU A 207 -12.45 -14.35 4.15
C GLU A 207 -12.04 -15.26 5.33
N ALA A 208 -10.84 -15.03 5.88
CA ALA A 208 -10.36 -15.78 7.07
C ALA A 208 -11.22 -15.56 8.31
N ALA A 209 -11.88 -14.40 8.46
CA ALA A 209 -12.73 -14.07 9.60
C ALA A 209 -14.14 -14.69 9.51
N LEU A 210 -14.56 -15.14 8.34
CA LEU A 210 -15.87 -15.75 8.16
C LEU A 210 -15.98 -17.04 8.98
N ARG A 211 -17.12 -17.23 9.65
CA ARG A 211 -17.32 -18.41 10.50
C ARG A 211 -17.25 -19.72 9.76
N ARG A 212 -17.81 -19.77 8.54
CA ARG A 212 -17.74 -20.96 7.68
C ARG A 212 -16.30 -21.41 7.43
N ASN A 213 -15.35 -20.50 7.52
CA ASN A 213 -13.92 -20.71 7.22
C ASN A 213 -13.08 -20.94 8.50
N ARG A 214 -13.69 -21.14 9.65
CA ARG A 214 -12.95 -21.48 10.87
C ARG A 214 -12.22 -22.81 10.70
N LEU A 215 -10.94 -22.83 11.06
CA LEU A 215 -10.12 -24.06 11.00
C LEU A 215 -10.65 -25.14 11.95
N ASN A 216 -11.14 -24.73 13.13
CA ASN A 216 -11.84 -25.65 14.03
C ASN A 216 -13.30 -25.82 13.56
N PRO A 217 -13.71 -27.02 13.10
CA PRO A 217 -15.06 -27.25 12.60
C PRO A 217 -16.16 -26.92 13.62
N LEU A 218 -15.91 -27.13 14.89
CA LEU A 218 -16.87 -26.87 15.97
C LEU A 218 -17.20 -25.38 16.15
N GLU A 219 -16.33 -24.49 15.65
CA GLU A 219 -16.53 -23.04 15.70
C GLU A 219 -17.24 -22.48 14.44
N ARG A 220 -17.52 -23.33 13.44
CA ARG A 220 -18.14 -22.90 12.18
C ARG A 220 -19.61 -22.51 12.32
N ASN A 221 -20.31 -23.14 13.27
CA ASN A 221 -21.72 -22.85 13.51
C ASN A 221 -21.93 -22.19 14.89
N LEU A 222 -22.83 -21.20 14.91
CA LEU A 222 -23.26 -20.56 16.16
C LEU A 222 -24.56 -21.12 16.70
N ASN A 223 -25.32 -21.82 15.87
CA ASN A 223 -26.57 -22.36 16.27
C ASN A 223 -26.32 -23.66 17.05
N THR A 224 -26.56 -23.62 18.36
CA THR A 224 -26.35 -24.78 19.23
C THR A 224 -27.30 -25.95 18.92
N ASP A 225 -28.36 -25.68 18.15
CA ASP A 225 -29.38 -26.68 17.78
C ASP A 225 -29.03 -27.44 16.50
N VAL A 226 -27.94 -27.03 15.82
CA VAL A 226 -27.48 -27.68 14.59
C VAL A 226 -26.25 -28.52 14.88
N THR A 227 -26.30 -29.78 14.54
CA THR A 227 -25.13 -30.69 14.60
C THR A 227 -24.15 -30.28 13.49
N VAL A 228 -22.96 -29.85 13.89
CA VAL A 228 -21.87 -29.56 12.96
C VAL A 228 -21.21 -30.88 12.54
N ASN A 229 -21.13 -31.13 11.24
CA ASN A 229 -20.33 -32.22 10.72
C ASN A 229 -18.84 -31.79 10.70
N PRO A 230 -17.99 -32.35 11.58
CA PRO A 230 -16.58 -31.97 11.63
C PRO A 230 -15.79 -32.43 10.39
N GLU A 231 -16.33 -33.37 9.63
CA GLU A 231 -15.72 -33.91 8.41
C GLU A 231 -16.13 -33.13 7.15
N GLU A 232 -17.03 -32.15 7.28
CA GLU A 232 -17.45 -31.31 6.16
C GLU A 232 -16.26 -30.49 5.63
N GLU A 233 -15.94 -30.74 4.40
CA GLU A 233 -14.88 -30.01 3.68
C GLU A 233 -15.32 -28.58 3.38
N VAL A 234 -14.48 -27.62 3.71
CA VAL A 234 -14.67 -26.21 3.35
C VAL A 234 -13.75 -25.88 2.20
N TRP A 235 -14.33 -25.33 1.14
CA TRP A 235 -13.60 -24.88 -0.04
C TRP A 235 -13.58 -23.35 -0.07
N ILE A 236 -12.41 -22.79 -0.34
CA ILE A 236 -12.20 -21.35 -0.46
C ILE A 236 -11.64 -21.02 -1.82
N SER A 237 -12.00 -19.85 -2.32
CA SER A 237 -11.41 -19.29 -3.54
C SER A 237 -10.15 -18.51 -3.18
N LYS A 238 -9.08 -18.73 -3.94
CA LYS A 238 -7.79 -18.09 -3.75
C LYS A 238 -7.28 -17.54 -5.07
N ASP A 239 -6.92 -16.25 -5.09
CA ASP A 239 -6.24 -15.66 -6.23
C ASP A 239 -4.77 -16.07 -6.25
N THR A 240 -4.32 -16.52 -7.40
CA THR A 240 -2.92 -16.86 -7.63
C THR A 240 -2.44 -16.34 -8.98
N ALA A 241 -1.16 -16.00 -9.05
CA ALA A 241 -0.52 -15.58 -10.27
C ALA A 241 0.87 -16.23 -10.39
N TYR A 242 1.24 -16.54 -11.62
CA TYR A 242 2.58 -17.02 -11.97
C TYR A 242 2.99 -16.45 -13.34
N ILE A 243 4.27 -16.57 -13.66
CA ILE A 243 4.80 -16.22 -14.98
C ILE A 243 5.01 -17.54 -15.71
N ASP A 244 4.42 -17.67 -16.89
CA ASP A 244 4.57 -18.88 -17.74
C ASP A 244 5.93 -18.92 -18.47
N ASP A 245 6.18 -19.99 -19.21
CA ASP A 245 7.44 -20.19 -19.93
C ASP A 245 7.67 -19.17 -21.05
N GLU A 246 6.60 -18.47 -21.48
CA GLU A 246 6.65 -17.40 -22.47
C GLU A 246 6.90 -16.02 -21.82
N GLY A 247 7.00 -15.96 -20.48
CA GLY A 247 7.18 -14.73 -19.71
C GLY A 247 5.89 -13.92 -19.48
N LYS A 248 4.73 -14.50 -19.79
CA LYS A 248 3.43 -13.84 -19.61
C LYS A 248 2.88 -14.08 -18.21
N ILE A 249 2.29 -13.03 -17.63
CA ILE A 249 1.62 -13.15 -16.34
C ILE A 249 0.28 -13.87 -16.53
N VAL A 250 0.15 -15.03 -15.89
CA VAL A 250 -1.08 -15.80 -15.82
C VAL A 250 -1.70 -15.59 -14.44
N ARG A 251 -2.94 -15.13 -14.42
CA ARG A 251 -3.74 -14.94 -13.20
C ARG A 251 -4.90 -15.90 -13.23
N GLN A 252 -5.18 -16.53 -12.10
CA GLN A 252 -6.31 -17.44 -11.97
C GLN A 252 -6.83 -17.46 -10.53
N THR A 253 -8.13 -17.67 -10.39
CA THR A 253 -8.74 -17.96 -9.09
C THR A 253 -8.90 -19.47 -8.99
N ILE A 254 -8.28 -20.08 -8.01
CA ILE A 254 -8.35 -21.51 -7.75
C ILE A 254 -9.22 -21.80 -6.53
N ASN A 255 -10.03 -22.84 -6.60
CA ASN A 255 -10.73 -23.37 -5.44
C ASN A 255 -9.83 -24.37 -4.73
N ARG A 256 -9.66 -24.19 -3.43
CA ARG A 256 -8.80 -25.00 -2.60
C ARG A 256 -9.52 -25.43 -1.33
N GLN A 257 -9.33 -26.69 -0.93
CA GLN A 257 -9.79 -27.17 0.36
C GLN A 257 -9.04 -26.47 1.49
N LEU A 258 -9.78 -25.93 2.45
CA LEU A 258 -9.21 -25.24 3.62
C LEU A 258 -8.47 -26.24 4.51
N SER A 259 -7.16 -26.10 4.59
CA SER A 259 -6.27 -26.95 5.39
C SER A 259 -5.48 -26.17 6.46
N GLY A 260 -5.33 -24.87 6.28
CA GLY A 260 -4.56 -24.05 7.20
C GLY A 260 -4.68 -22.55 6.95
N PRO A 261 -4.09 -21.72 7.81
CA PRO A 261 -4.20 -20.26 7.71
C PRO A 261 -3.57 -19.69 6.42
N TRP A 262 -2.63 -20.40 5.81
CA TRP A 262 -1.95 -19.97 4.59
C TRP A 262 -2.82 -20.08 3.33
N ASP A 263 -3.97 -20.77 3.43
CA ASP A 263 -4.89 -20.89 2.31
C ASP A 263 -5.59 -19.57 1.98
N PHE A 264 -5.61 -18.60 2.91
CA PHE A 264 -6.11 -17.24 2.72
C PHE A 264 -5.06 -16.26 2.16
N LEU A 265 -3.89 -16.75 1.72
CA LEU A 265 -2.83 -15.91 1.17
C LEU A 265 -2.96 -15.83 -0.34
N ASN A 266 -3.48 -14.73 -0.85
CA ASN A 266 -3.58 -14.43 -2.27
C ASN A 266 -2.24 -13.96 -2.83
N THR A 267 -1.90 -14.38 -4.04
CA THR A 267 -0.65 -14.00 -4.73
C THR A 267 -0.96 -13.21 -5.99
N TYR A 268 -0.33 -12.05 -6.12
CA TYR A 268 -0.45 -11.17 -7.27
C TYR A 268 0.91 -10.94 -7.93
N ILE A 269 0.93 -10.92 -9.26
CA ILE A 269 2.06 -10.46 -10.05
C ILE A 269 1.53 -9.37 -10.98
N ILE A 270 2.09 -8.19 -10.88
CA ILE A 270 1.64 -7.00 -11.60
C ILE A 270 2.84 -6.40 -12.33
N ASN A 271 2.69 -6.12 -13.62
CA ASN A 271 3.63 -5.24 -14.30
C ASN A 271 3.40 -3.83 -13.77
N ILE A 272 4.47 -3.21 -13.23
CA ILE A 272 4.36 -1.98 -12.46
C ILE A 272 4.79 -0.73 -13.24
N TYR A 273 5.24 -0.88 -14.48
CA TYR A 273 5.63 0.29 -15.27
C TYR A 273 4.39 1.06 -15.70
N PRO A 274 4.31 2.40 -15.48
CA PRO A 274 3.16 3.18 -15.88
C PRO A 274 2.96 3.14 -17.39
N ASP A 275 1.71 3.05 -17.83
CA ASP A 275 1.39 3.13 -19.25
C ASP A 275 1.41 4.59 -19.73
N THR A 276 2.51 4.98 -20.31
CA THR A 276 2.68 6.34 -20.84
C THR A 276 1.88 6.61 -22.12
N THR A 277 1.37 5.57 -22.78
CA THR A 277 0.55 5.73 -24.00
C THR A 277 -0.80 6.37 -23.70
N CYS A 278 -1.22 6.38 -22.43
CA CYS A 278 -2.46 7.04 -21.98
C CYS A 278 -2.54 8.51 -22.41
N TRP A 279 -1.41 9.23 -22.53
CA TRP A 279 -1.38 10.62 -22.98
C TRP A 279 -1.91 10.81 -24.40
N VAL A 280 -1.72 9.83 -25.26
CA VAL A 280 -2.22 9.81 -26.64
C VAL A 280 -3.61 9.18 -26.70
N ASN A 281 -3.82 8.10 -25.96
CA ASN A 281 -5.08 7.33 -26.00
C ASN A 281 -6.27 8.11 -25.40
N ASP A 282 -6.04 8.88 -24.33
CA ASP A 282 -7.11 9.68 -23.69
C ASP A 282 -7.52 10.91 -24.50
N PHE A 283 -6.63 11.40 -25.34
CA PHE A 283 -6.85 12.59 -26.20
C PHE A 283 -6.46 12.28 -27.63
N PRO A 284 -7.28 11.48 -28.35
CA PRO A 284 -7.02 11.16 -29.75
C PRO A 284 -6.94 12.43 -30.60
N ASN A 285 -5.98 12.48 -31.51
CA ASN A 285 -5.69 13.63 -32.40
C ASN A 285 -5.14 14.89 -31.68
N ALA A 286 -4.70 14.78 -30.43
CA ALA A 286 -3.92 15.80 -29.76
C ALA A 286 -2.42 15.47 -29.89
N ASP A 287 -1.58 16.50 -30.02
CA ASP A 287 -0.11 16.35 -30.08
C ASP A 287 0.48 16.20 -28.67
N ASN A 288 0.22 15.05 -28.05
CA ASN A 288 0.65 14.73 -26.70
C ASN A 288 1.83 13.74 -26.66
N GLU A 289 2.51 13.52 -27.79
CA GLU A 289 3.66 12.60 -27.88
C GLU A 289 4.79 13.00 -26.92
N VAL A 290 4.99 14.29 -26.72
CA VAL A 290 6.01 14.83 -25.79
C VAL A 290 5.76 14.33 -24.36
N TYR A 291 4.51 14.30 -23.91
CA TYR A 291 4.14 13.80 -22.56
C TYR A 291 4.27 12.29 -22.49
N MET A 292 3.84 11.58 -23.54
CA MET A 292 4.01 10.12 -23.61
C MET A 292 5.47 9.71 -23.43
N ARG A 293 6.41 10.44 -24.04
CA ARG A 293 7.84 10.10 -23.96
C ARG A 293 8.50 10.54 -22.66
N ASN A 294 8.11 11.69 -22.11
CA ASN A 294 8.90 12.38 -21.11
C ASN A 294 8.26 12.45 -19.72
N TYR A 295 6.93 12.38 -19.61
CA TYR A 295 6.25 12.70 -18.36
C TYR A 295 6.70 11.82 -17.18
N PHE A 296 6.86 10.52 -17.39
CA PHE A 296 7.31 9.63 -16.34
C PHE A 296 8.82 9.59 -16.18
N SER A 297 9.59 9.66 -17.26
CA SER A 297 11.03 9.42 -17.26
C SER A 297 11.87 10.66 -16.98
N ASN A 298 11.43 11.85 -17.41
CA ASN A 298 12.22 13.07 -17.35
C ASN A 298 12.18 13.71 -15.95
N ALA A 299 13.35 14.16 -15.49
CA ALA A 299 13.52 14.80 -14.19
C ALA A 299 12.71 16.10 -14.01
N ALA A 300 12.31 16.77 -15.12
CA ALA A 300 11.46 17.95 -15.08
C ALA A 300 10.08 17.67 -14.43
N TYR A 301 9.62 16.43 -14.52
CA TYR A 301 8.34 15.99 -13.95
C TYR A 301 8.49 15.21 -12.64
N ASN A 302 9.62 15.33 -11.95
CA ASN A 302 9.87 14.60 -10.68
C ASN A 302 8.77 14.82 -9.63
N ASP A 303 8.37 16.08 -9.46
CA ASP A 303 7.44 16.53 -8.43
C ASP A 303 5.97 16.53 -8.92
N TYR A 304 5.71 16.06 -10.13
CA TYR A 304 4.36 15.93 -10.68
C TYR A 304 3.75 14.57 -10.27
N PRO A 305 2.42 14.49 -10.13
CA PRO A 305 1.77 13.24 -9.75
C PRO A 305 2.02 12.15 -10.79
N VAL A 306 2.18 10.91 -10.36
CA VAL A 306 2.25 9.79 -11.28
C VAL A 306 0.87 9.54 -11.89
N VAL A 307 0.84 9.38 -13.21
CA VAL A 307 -0.36 9.03 -14.00
C VAL A 307 -0.06 7.85 -14.93
N GLY A 308 -1.08 7.35 -15.61
CA GLY A 308 -0.92 6.14 -16.42
C GLY A 308 -0.78 4.87 -15.56
N VAL A 309 -1.23 4.93 -14.32
CA VAL A 309 -1.21 3.81 -13.37
C VAL A 309 -2.60 3.23 -13.18
N THR A 310 -2.71 1.92 -13.24
CA THR A 310 -3.94 1.20 -12.94
C THR A 310 -4.19 1.10 -11.43
N TRP A 311 -5.41 0.80 -11.04
CA TRP A 311 -5.74 0.51 -9.64
C TRP A 311 -4.91 -0.64 -9.06
N GLU A 312 -4.62 -1.65 -9.87
CA GLU A 312 -3.81 -2.79 -9.47
C GLU A 312 -2.35 -2.39 -9.23
N GLN A 313 -1.79 -1.52 -10.07
CA GLN A 313 -0.45 -0.95 -9.90
C GLN A 313 -0.36 -0.07 -8.65
N ALA A 314 -1.39 0.73 -8.36
CA ALA A 314 -1.45 1.54 -7.15
C ALA A 314 -1.49 0.66 -5.88
N ASN A 315 -2.23 -0.46 -5.88
CA ASN A 315 -2.20 -1.43 -4.78
C ASN A 315 -0.84 -2.14 -4.66
N ALA A 316 -0.20 -2.47 -5.78
CA ALA A 316 1.15 -3.04 -5.78
C ALA A 316 2.18 -2.08 -5.17
N PHE A 317 2.07 -0.77 -5.45
CA PHE A 317 2.88 0.27 -4.81
C PHE A 317 2.67 0.30 -3.29
N CYS A 318 1.42 0.27 -2.83
CA CYS A 318 1.09 0.22 -1.39
C CYS A 318 1.70 -1.02 -0.72
N ALA A 319 1.62 -2.17 -1.38
CA ALA A 319 2.21 -3.41 -0.88
C ALA A 319 3.73 -3.31 -0.80
N TRP A 320 4.39 -2.82 -1.84
CA TRP A 320 5.84 -2.57 -1.85
C TRP A 320 6.27 -1.59 -0.76
N ARG A 321 5.59 -0.44 -0.64
CA ARG A 321 5.89 0.57 0.38
C ARG A 321 5.77 -0.02 1.80
N THR A 322 4.80 -0.92 2.00
CA THR A 322 4.65 -1.66 3.25
C THR A 322 5.83 -2.59 3.51
N GLU A 323 6.20 -3.42 2.55
CA GLU A 323 7.34 -4.34 2.70
C GLU A 323 8.65 -3.59 2.93
N PHE A 324 8.85 -2.49 2.21
CA PHE A 324 10.03 -1.65 2.35
C PHE A 324 10.14 -1.06 3.75
N LEU A 325 9.02 -0.57 4.30
CA LEU A 325 8.93 -0.08 5.68
C LEU A 325 9.22 -1.20 6.69
N LEU A 326 8.57 -2.36 6.54
CA LEU A 326 8.71 -3.48 7.48
C LEU A 326 10.13 -4.04 7.52
N LYS A 327 10.83 -4.08 6.39
CA LYS A 327 12.24 -4.45 6.31
C LYS A 327 13.14 -3.48 7.11
N GLY A 328 12.79 -2.18 7.12
CA GLY A 328 13.52 -1.17 7.88
C GLY A 328 13.28 -1.19 9.39
N LEU A 329 12.11 -1.66 9.83
CA LEU A 329 11.68 -1.60 11.24
C LEU A 329 12.10 -2.82 12.08
N GLY A 330 12.47 -3.94 11.47
CA GLY A 330 12.82 -5.16 12.19
C GLY A 330 11.70 -5.65 13.14
N PRO A 331 11.97 -5.91 14.44
CA PRO A 331 10.96 -6.43 15.38
C PRO A 331 9.75 -5.50 15.59
N ALA A 332 9.91 -4.19 15.43
CA ALA A 332 8.82 -3.22 15.53
C ALA A 332 7.80 -3.33 14.37
N ALA A 333 8.15 -4.02 13.30
CA ALA A 333 7.30 -4.25 12.14
C ALA A 333 5.93 -4.88 12.48
N ARG A 334 5.86 -5.71 13.54
CA ARG A 334 4.63 -6.40 13.97
C ARG A 334 3.52 -5.47 14.44
N GLN A 335 3.85 -4.22 14.77
CA GLN A 335 2.93 -3.25 15.36
C GLN A 335 2.43 -2.21 14.36
N VAL A 336 3.02 -2.18 13.17
CA VAL A 336 2.73 -1.18 12.14
C VAL A 336 1.71 -1.70 11.13
N GLN A 337 0.70 -0.88 10.83
CA GLN A 337 -0.30 -1.22 9.83
C GLN A 337 0.23 -1.05 8.41
N ARG A 338 -0.42 -1.73 7.46
CA ARG A 338 -0.04 -1.70 6.05
C ARG A 338 -0.50 -0.43 5.37
N TYR A 339 0.27 0.06 4.40
CA TYR A 339 -0.20 1.06 3.44
C TYR A 339 -1.25 0.44 2.52
N ARG A 340 -2.22 1.24 2.14
CA ARG A 340 -3.31 0.87 1.23
C ARG A 340 -3.87 2.12 0.55
N LEU A 341 -4.69 1.94 -0.45
CA LEU A 341 -5.52 3.02 -0.97
C LEU A 341 -6.57 3.45 0.07
N PRO A 342 -6.97 4.73 0.10
CA PRO A 342 -8.08 5.19 0.94
C PRO A 342 -9.39 4.51 0.51
N THR A 343 -10.31 4.32 1.44
CA THR A 343 -11.70 4.08 1.07
C THR A 343 -12.29 5.37 0.49
N GLU A 344 -13.35 5.26 -0.26
CA GLU A 344 -14.06 6.43 -0.80
C GLU A 344 -14.50 7.38 0.33
N ALA A 345 -14.97 6.83 1.43
CA ALA A 345 -15.40 7.59 2.60
C ALA A 345 -14.23 8.29 3.34
N GLU A 346 -13.11 7.60 3.52
CA GLU A 346 -11.89 8.21 4.08
C GLU A 346 -11.40 9.36 3.22
N TRP A 347 -11.41 9.17 1.90
CA TRP A 347 -10.99 10.19 0.96
C TRP A 347 -11.87 11.45 1.06
N GLU A 348 -13.20 11.29 1.02
CA GLU A 348 -14.13 12.43 1.11
C GLU A 348 -14.03 13.13 2.47
N TYR A 349 -13.92 12.36 3.57
CA TYR A 349 -13.74 12.91 4.91
C TYR A 349 -12.47 13.76 5.02
N ALA A 350 -11.38 13.28 4.46
CA ALA A 350 -10.11 13.97 4.43
C ALA A 350 -10.15 15.24 3.56
N ALA A 351 -10.81 15.17 2.40
CA ALA A 351 -10.94 16.27 1.44
C ALA A 351 -11.78 17.44 2.00
N ARG A 352 -12.91 17.14 2.64
CA ARG A 352 -13.81 18.17 3.21
C ARG A 352 -13.21 18.98 4.35
N GLY A 353 -12.10 18.54 4.89
CA GLY A 353 -11.45 19.21 6.00
C GLY A 353 -12.23 19.13 7.32
N LYS A 354 -11.81 19.93 8.30
CA LYS A 354 -12.44 19.97 9.63
C LYS A 354 -13.81 20.62 9.60
N GLU A 355 -14.02 21.54 8.67
CA GLU A 355 -15.24 22.33 8.50
C GLU A 355 -16.30 21.62 7.65
N GLN A 356 -15.96 20.47 7.06
CA GLN A 356 -16.80 19.67 6.16
C GLN A 356 -17.33 20.45 4.96
N ASN A 357 -16.46 21.26 4.36
CA ASN A 357 -16.80 22.08 3.20
C ASN A 357 -17.09 21.25 1.94
N GLU A 358 -17.75 21.85 0.98
CA GLU A 358 -18.03 21.26 -0.33
C GLU A 358 -16.75 21.11 -1.18
N PHE A 359 -15.87 22.11 -1.10
CA PHE A 359 -14.52 22.07 -1.64
C PHE A 359 -13.48 21.91 -0.52
N PRO A 360 -12.23 21.51 -0.82
CA PRO A 360 -11.18 21.42 0.20
C PRO A 360 -10.82 22.75 0.88
N TRP A 361 -11.29 23.87 0.36
CA TRP A 361 -11.11 25.22 0.90
C TRP A 361 -12.43 25.79 1.47
N ALA A 362 -12.34 26.93 2.18
CA ALA A 362 -13.46 27.47 2.93
C ALA A 362 -14.54 28.19 2.09
N ASN A 363 -14.23 28.56 0.86
CA ASN A 363 -15.14 29.28 -0.02
C ASN A 363 -15.90 28.35 -0.95
N GLU A 364 -17.06 28.76 -1.42
CA GLU A 364 -17.79 28.06 -2.48
C GLU A 364 -17.22 28.37 -3.87
N ASP A 365 -16.48 29.49 -4.01
CA ASP A 365 -15.84 29.89 -5.26
C ASP A 365 -14.55 29.07 -5.52
N VAL A 366 -14.27 28.75 -6.77
CA VAL A 366 -13.06 28.05 -7.20
C VAL A 366 -11.84 28.95 -7.40
N ALA A 367 -12.06 30.28 -7.28
CA ALA A 367 -11.02 31.29 -7.42
C ALA A 367 -11.19 32.41 -6.40
N SER A 368 -10.08 33.05 -6.03
CA SER A 368 -10.07 34.24 -5.21
C SER A 368 -10.68 35.43 -5.94
N GLY A 369 -11.13 36.46 -5.18
CA GLY A 369 -11.59 37.73 -5.77
C GLY A 369 -10.57 38.47 -6.64
N LYS A 370 -9.29 37.99 -6.63
CA LYS A 370 -8.21 38.45 -7.53
C LYS A 370 -8.01 37.59 -8.76
N GLY A 371 -8.86 36.58 -8.98
CA GLY A 371 -8.80 35.64 -10.10
C GLY A 371 -7.77 34.54 -9.99
N CYS A 372 -7.16 34.31 -8.80
CA CYS A 372 -6.27 33.18 -8.58
C CYS A 372 -7.08 31.93 -8.27
N PHE A 373 -6.95 30.87 -9.03
CA PHE A 373 -7.61 29.59 -8.80
C PHE A 373 -7.02 28.85 -7.61
N TYR A 374 -7.85 28.02 -6.94
CA TYR A 374 -7.47 27.24 -5.76
C TYR A 374 -7.04 25.81 -6.10
N ALA A 375 -7.24 25.39 -7.35
CA ALA A 375 -6.91 24.04 -7.84
C ALA A 375 -6.55 24.07 -9.32
N ASN A 376 -5.92 23.01 -9.79
CA ASN A 376 -5.67 22.75 -11.21
C ASN A 376 -6.84 21.94 -11.79
N PHE A 377 -7.65 22.57 -12.64
CA PHE A 377 -8.82 21.97 -13.26
C PHE A 377 -9.12 22.66 -14.58
N LYS A 378 -10.17 22.29 -15.28
CA LYS A 378 -10.59 22.94 -16.53
C LYS A 378 -11.60 24.06 -16.26
N PRO A 379 -11.17 25.31 -16.07
CA PRO A 379 -12.08 26.42 -15.88
C PRO A 379 -12.80 26.75 -17.19
N GLU A 380 -14.01 27.25 -17.07
CA GLU A 380 -14.82 27.84 -18.16
C GLU A 380 -14.68 27.14 -19.54
N ASN A 381 -15.69 26.61 -20.09
CA ASN A 381 -15.82 26.15 -21.49
C ASN A 381 -14.56 25.64 -22.22
N GLY A 382 -13.55 25.09 -21.49
CA GLY A 382 -12.40 24.43 -22.09
C GLY A 382 -11.12 25.26 -22.19
N ASN A 383 -11.03 26.36 -21.46
CA ASN A 383 -9.76 27.08 -21.35
C ASN A 383 -8.88 26.47 -20.26
N TYR A 384 -8.16 25.38 -20.60
CA TYR A 384 -7.29 24.66 -19.68
C TYR A 384 -6.17 25.51 -19.06
N THR A 385 -5.70 26.55 -19.78
CA THR A 385 -4.58 27.36 -19.31
C THR A 385 -4.97 28.50 -18.38
N LYS A 386 -6.26 28.66 -18.10
CA LYS A 386 -6.74 29.81 -17.30
C LYS A 386 -6.29 29.74 -15.85
N ASP A 387 -6.13 28.55 -15.29
CA ASP A 387 -5.57 28.33 -13.96
C ASP A 387 -4.04 28.33 -13.88
N GLY A 388 -3.37 28.49 -15.04
CA GLY A 388 -1.91 28.55 -15.19
C GLY A 388 -1.27 27.24 -15.62
N ASN A 389 -2.02 26.16 -15.81
CA ASN A 389 -1.52 24.84 -16.22
C ASN A 389 -2.27 24.34 -17.46
N LEU A 390 -1.62 23.59 -18.33
CA LEU A 390 -2.26 22.93 -19.48
C LEU A 390 -2.62 21.48 -19.18
N ILE A 391 -1.81 20.85 -18.35
CA ILE A 391 -1.94 19.46 -17.89
C ILE A 391 -1.81 19.45 -16.35
N THR A 392 -1.38 18.34 -15.77
CA THR A 392 -1.05 18.25 -14.35
C THR A 392 -0.09 19.35 -13.90
N SER A 393 -0.17 19.75 -12.65
CA SER A 393 0.78 20.63 -11.97
C SER A 393 1.69 19.84 -11.02
N LYS A 394 2.72 20.48 -10.49
CA LYS A 394 3.51 19.91 -9.39
C LYS A 394 2.60 19.68 -8.19
N ALA A 395 2.75 18.53 -7.54
CA ALA A 395 2.03 18.24 -6.31
C ALA A 395 2.34 19.27 -5.21
N GLY A 396 1.31 19.73 -4.51
CA GLY A 396 1.44 20.65 -3.38
C GLY A 396 1.68 22.12 -3.75
N ILE A 397 1.41 22.55 -4.99
CA ILE A 397 1.59 23.98 -5.35
C ILE A 397 0.42 24.87 -4.86
N TYR A 398 -0.76 24.31 -4.69
CA TYR A 398 -1.93 25.01 -4.15
C TYR A 398 -1.95 24.92 -2.63
N SER A 399 -2.83 25.71 -2.00
CA SER A 399 -2.93 25.73 -0.53
C SER A 399 -3.53 24.42 -0.02
N ALA A 400 -2.96 23.90 1.07
CA ALA A 400 -3.51 22.75 1.75
C ALA A 400 -4.88 23.06 2.38
N ASN A 401 -5.73 22.04 2.48
CA ASN A 401 -6.98 22.13 3.24
C ASN A 401 -6.73 22.20 4.76
N SER A 402 -7.78 22.33 5.56
CA SER A 402 -7.66 22.48 7.02
C SER A 402 -7.11 21.22 7.73
N ASN A 403 -7.06 20.08 7.06
CA ASN A 403 -6.37 18.88 7.52
C ASN A 403 -4.86 18.87 7.18
N GLY A 404 -4.39 19.77 6.30
CA GLY A 404 -3.02 19.84 5.83
C GLY A 404 -2.75 18.97 4.59
N LEU A 405 -3.80 18.66 3.82
CA LEU A 405 -3.72 17.89 2.58
C LEU A 405 -3.77 18.80 1.36
N TYR A 406 -2.94 18.53 0.39
CA TYR A 406 -2.84 19.27 -0.87
C TYR A 406 -3.57 18.53 -2.00
N ASP A 407 -3.99 19.28 -3.01
CA ASP A 407 -4.53 18.75 -4.28
C ASP A 407 -5.71 17.78 -4.12
N MET A 408 -6.52 17.98 -3.06
CA MET A 408 -7.75 17.19 -2.84
C MET A 408 -8.89 17.58 -3.80
N ALA A 409 -8.65 18.49 -4.72
CA ALA A 409 -9.54 18.89 -5.81
C ALA A 409 -8.70 19.24 -7.03
N GLY A 410 -9.01 18.65 -8.17
CA GLY A 410 -8.26 18.86 -9.41
C GLY A 410 -6.91 18.15 -9.43
N ASN A 411 -5.99 18.61 -10.23
CA ASN A 411 -4.70 18.02 -10.57
C ASN A 411 -4.87 16.61 -11.14
N VAL A 412 -4.84 15.54 -10.34
CA VAL A 412 -5.25 14.21 -10.79
C VAL A 412 -6.38 13.65 -9.94
N ALA A 413 -7.32 12.98 -10.57
CA ALA A 413 -8.31 12.19 -9.86
C ALA A 413 -7.63 10.98 -9.20
N GLU A 414 -8.16 10.51 -8.07
CA GLU A 414 -7.42 9.54 -7.25
C GLU A 414 -8.17 8.22 -7.10
N TRP A 415 -7.44 7.12 -7.30
CA TRP A 415 -7.94 5.79 -7.04
C TRP A 415 -8.28 5.59 -5.55
N THR A 416 -9.46 5.01 -5.30
CA THR A 416 -9.84 4.53 -3.97
C THR A 416 -9.93 3.00 -3.95
N SER A 417 -9.93 2.41 -2.76
CA SER A 417 -10.09 0.95 -2.60
C SER A 417 -11.54 0.47 -2.79
N THR A 418 -12.49 1.38 -2.90
CA THR A 418 -13.93 1.09 -2.96
C THR A 418 -14.38 0.76 -4.38
N ILE A 419 -15.18 -0.30 -4.54
CA ILE A 419 -15.86 -0.58 -5.82
C ILE A 419 -16.89 0.51 -6.08
N TYR A 420 -16.99 0.93 -7.35
CA TYR A 420 -18.01 1.87 -7.74
C TYR A 420 -19.31 1.15 -8.11
N THR A 421 -20.38 1.50 -7.43
CA THR A 421 -21.75 1.18 -7.81
C THR A 421 -22.63 2.40 -7.60
N GLU A 422 -23.70 2.57 -8.37
CA GLU A 422 -24.61 3.70 -8.21
C GLU A 422 -25.28 3.70 -6.84
N ALA A 423 -25.63 2.52 -6.32
CA ALA A 423 -26.19 2.31 -4.99
C ALA A 423 -25.13 2.00 -3.90
N GLY A 424 -23.85 2.17 -4.20
CA GLY A 424 -22.77 1.68 -3.34
C GLY A 424 -22.78 2.26 -1.93
N VAL A 425 -23.16 3.53 -1.80
CA VAL A 425 -23.24 4.20 -0.50
C VAL A 425 -24.30 3.57 0.40
N ASP A 426 -25.44 3.14 -0.17
CA ASP A 426 -26.53 2.52 0.57
C ASP A 426 -26.18 1.11 1.08
N ALA A 427 -25.27 0.42 0.39
CA ALA A 427 -24.82 -0.92 0.75
C ALA A 427 -23.72 -0.93 1.81
N MET A 428 -23.15 0.23 2.15
CA MET A 428 -22.06 0.33 3.13
C MET A 428 -22.59 0.42 4.56
N ASN A 429 -21.77 0.00 5.52
CA ASN A 429 -22.02 0.24 6.94
C ASN A 429 -21.84 1.73 7.26
N ASP A 430 -22.39 2.21 8.37
CA ASP A 430 -22.22 3.58 8.89
C ASP A 430 -20.93 3.77 9.70
N ILE A 431 -20.24 2.69 10.06
CA ILE A 431 -18.94 2.70 10.70
C ILE A 431 -17.85 2.22 9.75
N ASN A 432 -16.83 3.05 9.52
CA ASN A 432 -15.71 2.75 8.62
C ASN A 432 -16.17 2.16 7.27
N PRO A 433 -17.04 2.86 6.55
CA PRO A 433 -17.71 2.30 5.37
C PRO A 433 -16.70 1.90 4.29
N GLN A 434 -16.84 0.67 3.82
CA GLN A 434 -16.05 0.14 2.72
C GLN A 434 -16.86 -0.90 1.95
N LEU A 435 -16.94 -0.73 0.64
CA LEU A 435 -17.41 -1.76 -0.27
C LEU A 435 -16.21 -2.25 -1.07
N LYS A 436 -15.68 -3.41 -0.66
CA LYS A 436 -14.47 -3.97 -1.25
C LYS A 436 -14.80 -5.17 -2.11
N TYR A 437 -14.30 -5.16 -3.33
CA TYR A 437 -14.33 -6.30 -4.23
C TYR A 437 -13.11 -6.27 -5.13
N ASN A 438 -12.39 -7.37 -5.22
CA ASN A 438 -11.29 -7.53 -6.17
C ASN A 438 -11.82 -8.38 -7.34
N ALA A 439 -12.13 -7.71 -8.45
CA ALA A 439 -12.73 -8.38 -9.59
C ALA A 439 -11.70 -9.25 -10.32
N ALA A 440 -12.09 -10.50 -10.57
CA ALA A 440 -11.34 -11.43 -11.41
C ALA A 440 -11.43 -11.05 -12.91
N LEU A 441 -10.60 -11.67 -13.73
CA LEU A 441 -10.61 -11.41 -15.18
C LEU A 441 -11.93 -11.78 -15.83
N GLU A 442 -12.59 -12.84 -15.35
CA GLU A 442 -13.84 -13.39 -15.85
C GLU A 442 -15.06 -12.62 -15.35
N ASP A 443 -14.91 -11.78 -14.33
CA ASP A 443 -16.02 -11.04 -13.76
C ASP A 443 -16.65 -10.06 -14.75
N PRO A 444 -17.96 -9.82 -14.64
CA PRO A 444 -18.64 -8.83 -15.44
C PRO A 444 -17.99 -7.44 -15.32
N TYR A 445 -17.93 -6.71 -16.42
CA TYR A 445 -17.25 -5.40 -16.50
C TYR A 445 -17.72 -4.42 -15.42
N ARG A 446 -19.01 -4.45 -15.04
CA ARG A 446 -19.58 -3.60 -14.00
C ARG A 446 -18.90 -3.76 -12.62
N LEU A 447 -18.41 -4.96 -12.31
CA LEU A 447 -17.72 -5.25 -11.04
C LEU A 447 -16.25 -4.80 -11.04
N LYS A 448 -15.69 -4.47 -12.20
CA LYS A 448 -14.30 -4.01 -12.36
C LYS A 448 -14.14 -2.50 -12.15
N LYS A 449 -15.23 -1.75 -11.98
CA LYS A 449 -15.18 -0.31 -11.73
C LYS A 449 -14.77 -0.01 -10.29
N LYS A 450 -13.79 0.88 -10.13
CA LYS A 450 -13.37 1.43 -8.83
C LYS A 450 -13.79 2.88 -8.74
N SER A 451 -14.10 3.31 -7.52
CA SER A 451 -14.42 4.72 -7.26
C SER A 451 -13.15 5.56 -7.38
N VAL A 452 -13.28 6.68 -8.08
CA VAL A 452 -12.24 7.68 -8.28
C VAL A 452 -12.77 9.02 -7.78
N ARG A 453 -11.92 9.78 -7.09
CA ARG A 453 -12.34 10.99 -6.38
C ARG A 453 -11.46 12.19 -6.75
N GLY A 454 -11.94 13.41 -6.44
CA GLY A 454 -11.20 14.66 -6.56
C GLY A 454 -11.36 15.40 -7.88
N GLY A 455 -11.73 14.71 -8.96
CA GLY A 455 -11.65 15.29 -10.31
C GLY A 455 -10.20 15.58 -10.72
N SER A 456 -9.97 16.11 -11.91
CA SER A 456 -8.62 16.28 -12.45
C SER A 456 -8.47 17.55 -13.27
N TRP A 457 -7.24 17.81 -13.74
CA TRP A 457 -6.90 18.94 -14.60
C TRP A 457 -7.77 19.08 -15.87
N LYS A 458 -8.39 17.99 -16.33
CA LYS A 458 -9.28 18.00 -17.49
C LYS A 458 -10.77 18.21 -17.15
N ASP A 459 -11.13 18.16 -15.88
CA ASP A 459 -12.53 18.16 -15.46
C ASP A 459 -12.99 19.57 -15.09
N PRO A 460 -14.26 19.95 -15.39
CA PRO A 460 -14.82 21.23 -14.98
C PRO A 460 -15.16 21.26 -13.50
N GLU A 461 -15.45 22.44 -12.99
CA GLU A 461 -15.67 22.79 -11.56
C GLU A 461 -16.56 21.79 -10.80
N ASN A 462 -17.69 21.37 -11.38
CA ASN A 462 -18.62 20.47 -10.68
C ASN A 462 -18.01 19.12 -10.35
N TYR A 463 -16.99 18.68 -11.10
CA TYR A 463 -16.33 17.39 -10.93
C TYR A 463 -15.23 17.41 -9.88
N ILE A 464 -14.75 18.59 -9.46
CA ILE A 464 -13.71 18.72 -8.44
C ILE A 464 -14.27 18.96 -7.03
N ARG A 465 -15.59 18.91 -6.84
CA ARG A 465 -16.23 18.94 -5.51
C ARG A 465 -15.85 17.71 -4.71
N SER A 466 -15.64 17.89 -3.41
CA SER A 466 -15.22 16.78 -2.52
C SER A 466 -16.20 15.60 -2.51
N ALA A 467 -17.50 15.86 -2.69
CA ALA A 467 -18.54 14.81 -2.75
C ALA A 467 -18.70 14.16 -4.12
N TRP A 468 -18.07 14.72 -5.17
CA TRP A 468 -18.24 14.18 -6.52
C TRP A 468 -17.65 12.78 -6.63
N ARG A 469 -18.43 11.87 -7.23
CA ARG A 469 -18.06 10.47 -7.45
C ARG A 469 -17.85 10.21 -8.92
N SER A 470 -16.67 9.73 -9.28
CA SER A 470 -16.43 9.17 -10.62
C SER A 470 -15.94 7.74 -10.53
N SER A 471 -15.75 7.09 -11.65
CA SER A 471 -15.28 5.71 -11.69
C SER A 471 -14.44 5.44 -12.92
N GLU A 472 -13.50 4.52 -12.77
CA GLU A 472 -12.77 3.94 -13.89
C GLU A 472 -12.58 2.43 -13.67
N TYR A 473 -12.32 1.70 -14.73
CA TYR A 473 -12.04 0.27 -14.65
C TYR A 473 -10.67 0.02 -14.03
N GLN A 474 -10.58 -0.97 -13.14
CA GLN A 474 -9.38 -1.26 -12.34
C GLN A 474 -8.10 -1.50 -13.16
N ASN A 475 -8.24 -1.89 -14.42
CA ASN A 475 -7.16 -2.20 -15.34
C ASN A 475 -6.93 -1.12 -16.42
N GLN A 476 -7.62 0.02 -16.34
CA GLN A 476 -7.46 1.12 -17.30
C GLN A 476 -6.57 2.22 -16.72
N PRO A 477 -5.38 2.44 -17.29
CA PRO A 477 -4.54 3.57 -16.97
C PRO A 477 -5.06 4.84 -17.65
N ARG A 478 -4.98 5.99 -16.97
CA ARG A 478 -5.41 7.29 -17.51
C ARG A 478 -4.35 8.36 -17.24
N SER A 479 -4.25 9.32 -18.13
CA SER A 479 -3.35 10.48 -18.00
C SER A 479 -3.80 11.52 -16.97
N TYR A 480 -4.95 11.29 -16.36
CA TYR A 480 -5.60 12.18 -15.40
C TYR A 480 -6.00 11.46 -14.10
N ILE A 481 -5.55 10.22 -13.90
CA ILE A 481 -5.78 9.46 -12.67
C ILE A 481 -4.44 9.06 -12.05
N GLY A 482 -4.27 9.46 -10.79
CA GLY A 482 -3.17 9.07 -9.91
C GLY A 482 -3.70 8.43 -8.63
N PHE A 483 -2.96 8.55 -7.53
CA PHE A 483 -3.39 8.03 -6.23
C PHE A 483 -2.55 8.60 -5.09
N ARG A 484 -3.07 8.48 -3.87
CA ARG A 484 -2.32 8.63 -2.62
C ARG A 484 -2.55 7.43 -1.70
N CYS A 485 -1.63 7.20 -0.76
CA CYS A 485 -1.76 6.10 0.18
C CYS A 485 -2.30 6.57 1.52
N VAL A 486 -2.93 5.64 2.23
CA VAL A 486 -3.29 5.78 3.64
C VAL A 486 -2.73 4.64 4.47
N ARG A 487 -2.67 4.85 5.79
CA ARG A 487 -2.30 3.85 6.76
C ARG A 487 -3.19 3.97 7.98
N SER A 488 -3.91 2.92 8.35
CA SER A 488 -4.76 2.90 9.53
C SER A 488 -3.94 3.08 10.80
N LEU A 489 -4.50 3.72 11.82
CA LEU A 489 -3.85 3.80 13.13
C LEU A 489 -3.81 2.44 13.82
N ALA A 490 -2.71 2.15 14.51
CA ALA A 490 -2.62 0.96 15.36
C ALA A 490 -3.52 1.08 16.59
N ASN A 491 -3.69 2.30 17.12
CA ASN A 491 -4.59 2.60 18.22
C ASN A 491 -4.89 4.11 18.30
N THR A 492 -5.93 4.48 19.05
CA THR A 492 -6.37 5.88 19.22
C THR A 492 -5.40 6.74 20.02
N SER A 493 -4.48 6.16 20.79
CA SER A 493 -3.46 6.93 21.51
C SER A 493 -2.45 7.59 20.57
N SER A 494 -2.31 7.07 19.34
CA SER A 494 -1.47 7.65 18.30
C SER A 494 -1.97 9.02 17.80
N GLU A 495 -3.24 9.37 18.03
CA GLU A 495 -3.79 10.70 17.70
C GLU A 495 -3.12 11.86 18.47
N LYS A 496 -2.36 11.56 19.52
CA LYS A 496 -1.62 12.55 20.32
C LYS A 496 -0.19 12.78 19.84
N VAL A 497 0.25 12.09 18.81
CA VAL A 497 1.63 12.16 18.30
C VAL A 497 1.86 13.49 17.58
N LYS A 498 2.96 14.15 17.95
CA LYS A 498 3.42 15.34 17.23
C LYS A 498 4.03 14.88 15.88
N PRO A 499 3.78 15.62 14.79
CA PRO A 499 4.39 15.30 13.50
C PRO A 499 5.92 15.26 13.60
N ALA A 500 6.54 14.36 12.86
CA ALA A 500 7.99 14.30 12.78
C ALA A 500 8.52 15.62 12.22
N LYS A 501 9.44 16.26 12.95
CA LYS A 501 10.11 17.44 12.41
C LYS A 501 10.95 17.03 11.23
N ALA A 502 10.65 17.57 10.05
CA ALA A 502 11.51 17.42 8.88
C ALA A 502 12.93 17.87 9.25
N SER A 503 13.89 16.96 9.24
CA SER A 503 15.30 17.31 9.38
C SER A 503 15.72 17.98 8.07
N ALA A 504 15.61 19.31 8.01
CA ALA A 504 16.18 20.09 6.95
C ALA A 504 17.69 19.82 6.95
N LYS A 505 18.18 18.95 6.08
CA LYS A 505 19.59 18.88 5.74
C LYS A 505 19.96 20.22 5.13
N LYS A 506 20.57 21.11 5.92
CA LYS A 506 21.24 22.28 5.37
C LYS A 506 22.30 21.77 4.39
N SER A 507 22.06 21.94 3.11
CA SER A 507 23.11 21.83 2.11
C SER A 507 24.13 22.92 2.43
N LYS A 508 25.28 22.53 2.93
CA LYS A 508 26.44 23.42 2.93
C LYS A 508 26.82 23.66 1.46
N LYS A 509 26.79 24.95 1.09
CA LYS A 509 27.36 25.43 -0.16
C LYS A 509 28.81 25.03 -0.29
#